data_56fab520bcd23affd928a182b1263643
#
_entry.id   56fab520bcd23affd928a182b1263643
#
_cell.length_a   1.000
_cell.length_b   1.000
_cell.length_c   1.000
_cell.angle_alpha   90.00
_cell.angle_beta   90.00
_cell.angle_gamma   90.00
#
_symmetry.space_group_name_H-M   'P 1'
#
loop_
_entity.id
_entity.type
_entity.pdbx_description
1 polymer ?
#
loop_
_entity_poly.entity_id
_entity_poly.type
_entity_poly.pdbx_seq_one_letter_code
_entity_poly.pdbx_strand_id
1 'polypeptide(L)'
;MSRISKSLPLQVAAICYRRQGGSIEFLLVNTNGGNKWTFPKGAPIARLSHSQAAAREAAEEAGAIGTIEPRHFHLYIHSKGVFWQPGGVQEYVIKAFLMEVHQLRRPDESQRRPTWFGPEEARKRLAKGREVKYARELEAVIDRAVQRLHLSGEFLLPKPSFSTARSAS
;
A
#
# COMPACT_ATOMS: atom_id res chain seq x y z
N MET A 1 18.43 24.65 26.10
CA MET A 1 17.08 24.10 26.07
C MET A 1 17.05 22.95 25.09
N SER A 2 16.92 21.74 25.58
CA SER A 2 16.79 20.53 24.78
C SER A 2 15.45 20.59 24.04
N ARG A 3 15.48 20.71 22.69
CA ARG A 3 14.30 20.50 21.88
C ARG A 3 14.00 19.01 21.97
N ILE A 4 12.97 18.66 22.74
CA ILE A 4 12.40 17.32 22.71
C ILE A 4 11.86 17.15 21.28
N SER A 5 12.59 16.42 20.45
CA SER A 5 12.11 15.99 19.14
C SER A 5 10.90 15.09 19.41
N LYS A 6 9.70 15.64 19.25
CA LYS A 6 8.49 14.81 19.25
C LYS A 6 8.58 13.88 18.04
N SER A 7 8.77 12.59 18.29
CA SER A 7 8.66 11.57 17.26
C SER A 7 7.25 11.62 16.65
N LEU A 8 7.15 11.48 15.33
CA LEU A 8 5.85 11.44 14.64
C LEU A 8 5.05 10.21 15.11
N PRO A 9 3.74 10.34 15.26
CA PRO A 9 2.90 9.18 15.54
C PRO A 9 2.98 8.18 14.41
N LEU A 10 2.90 6.90 14.74
CA LEU A 10 2.99 5.78 13.83
C LEU A 10 1.60 5.35 13.35
N GLN A 11 1.49 5.08 12.06
CA GLN A 11 0.39 4.31 11.48
C GLN A 11 0.94 3.11 10.69
N VAL A 12 0.06 2.21 10.33
CA VAL A 12 0.36 1.02 9.52
C VAL A 12 -0.56 0.99 8.30
N ALA A 13 -0.01 0.64 7.15
CA ALA A 13 -0.75 0.57 5.90
C ALA A 13 -0.55 -0.78 5.21
N ALA A 14 -1.62 -1.28 4.61
CA ALA A 14 -1.57 -2.43 3.73
C ALA A 14 -1.48 -1.96 2.28
N ILE A 15 -0.41 -2.34 1.60
CA ILE A 15 -0.22 -2.10 0.19
C ILE A 15 -0.73 -3.33 -0.54
N CYS A 16 -2.04 -3.31 -0.78
CA CYS A 16 -2.78 -4.42 -1.35
C CYS A 16 -2.53 -4.52 -2.85
N TYR A 17 -2.17 -5.70 -3.32
CA TYR A 17 -1.94 -5.95 -4.73
C TYR A 17 -2.55 -7.27 -5.17
N ARG A 18 -2.76 -7.39 -6.47
CA ARG A 18 -3.09 -8.64 -7.15
C ARG A 18 -2.31 -8.75 -8.45
N ARG A 19 -2.12 -9.97 -8.92
CA ARG A 19 -1.58 -10.24 -10.24
C ARG A 19 -2.74 -10.56 -11.18
N GLN A 20 -2.82 -9.85 -12.28
CA GLN A 20 -3.89 -9.98 -13.26
C GLN A 20 -3.28 -10.06 -14.66
N GLY A 21 -3.33 -11.22 -15.31
CA GLY A 21 -2.83 -11.38 -16.68
C GLY A 21 -1.37 -10.96 -16.89
N GLY A 22 -0.48 -11.24 -15.95
CA GLY A 22 0.93 -10.84 -16.00
C GLY A 22 1.21 -9.41 -15.52
N SER A 23 0.18 -8.64 -15.19
CA SER A 23 0.28 -7.28 -14.65
C SER A 23 0.01 -7.27 -13.15
N ILE A 24 0.55 -6.26 -12.47
CA ILE A 24 0.28 -5.99 -11.06
C ILE A 24 -0.72 -4.84 -10.98
N GLU A 25 -1.73 -5.00 -10.12
CA GLU A 25 -2.64 -3.92 -9.77
C GLU A 25 -2.63 -3.68 -8.27
N PHE A 26 -2.80 -2.42 -7.88
CA PHE A 26 -2.87 -1.99 -6.49
C PHE A 26 -4.28 -1.54 -6.13
N LEU A 27 -4.72 -1.89 -4.93
CA LEU A 27 -6.03 -1.50 -4.40
C LEU A 27 -5.90 -0.20 -3.62
N LEU A 28 -6.58 0.81 -4.06
CA LEU A 28 -6.67 2.09 -3.37
C LEU A 28 -8.09 2.32 -2.86
N VAL A 29 -8.20 3.14 -1.83
CA VAL A 29 -9.47 3.57 -1.24
C VAL A 29 -9.55 5.08 -1.20
N ASN A 30 -10.76 5.62 -1.14
CA ASN A 30 -10.94 7.04 -0.91
C ASN A 30 -10.68 7.41 0.56
N THR A 31 -10.22 8.62 0.78
CA THR A 31 -10.20 9.22 2.12
C THR A 31 -11.63 9.42 2.62
N ASN A 32 -11.81 9.64 3.92
CA ASN A 32 -13.15 9.84 4.51
C ASN A 32 -13.94 10.99 3.85
N GLY A 33 -13.27 12.02 3.36
CA GLY A 33 -13.90 13.11 2.60
C GLY A 33 -14.26 12.74 1.15
N GLY A 34 -13.83 11.58 0.66
CA GLY A 34 -14.16 11.04 -0.66
C GLY A 34 -13.43 11.71 -1.83
N ASN A 35 -12.52 12.64 -1.59
CA ASN A 35 -11.91 13.47 -2.63
C ASN A 35 -10.44 13.12 -2.95
N LYS A 36 -9.83 12.20 -2.22
CA LYS A 36 -8.45 11.74 -2.45
C LYS A 36 -8.37 10.23 -2.36
N TRP A 37 -7.37 9.67 -3.05
CA TRP A 37 -7.04 8.25 -2.98
C TRP A 37 -5.92 8.01 -1.99
N THR A 38 -5.96 6.87 -1.32
CA THR A 38 -4.95 6.48 -0.33
C THR A 38 -4.88 4.96 -0.22
N PHE A 39 -3.89 4.47 0.53
CA PHE A 39 -3.84 3.07 0.95
C PHE A 39 -4.72 2.85 2.18
N PRO A 40 -5.29 1.66 2.37
CA PRO A 40 -5.89 1.29 3.65
C PRO A 40 -4.86 1.40 4.78
N LYS A 41 -5.18 2.16 5.82
CA LYS A 41 -4.26 2.41 6.93
C LYS A 41 -4.97 2.85 8.20
N GLY A 42 -4.30 2.66 9.30
CA GLY A 42 -4.79 3.09 10.60
C GLY A 42 -3.75 3.00 11.70
N ALA A 43 -4.18 3.23 12.93
CA ALA A 43 -3.32 3.16 14.09
C ALA A 43 -2.89 1.72 14.40
N PRO A 44 -1.70 1.51 14.98
CA PRO A 44 -1.34 0.22 15.55
C PRO A 44 -2.34 -0.21 16.63
N ILE A 45 -2.53 -1.52 16.77
CA ILE A 45 -3.42 -2.10 17.76
C ILE A 45 -2.58 -2.89 18.77
N ALA A 46 -2.74 -2.61 20.06
CA ALA A 46 -1.86 -3.10 21.13
C ALA A 46 -1.68 -4.62 21.18
N ARG A 47 -2.68 -5.41 20.77
CA ARG A 47 -2.64 -6.88 20.83
C ARG A 47 -2.28 -7.54 19.50
N LEU A 48 -2.07 -6.75 18.44
CA LEU A 48 -1.74 -7.23 17.11
C LEU A 48 -0.32 -6.83 16.74
N SER A 49 0.33 -7.64 15.90
CA SER A 49 1.53 -7.17 15.20
C SER A 49 1.16 -6.02 14.26
N HIS A 50 2.14 -5.23 13.85
CA HIS A 50 1.88 -4.12 12.92
C HIS A 50 1.33 -4.63 11.58
N SER A 51 1.81 -5.76 11.07
CA SER A 51 1.27 -6.36 9.84
C SER A 51 -0.18 -6.84 10.03
N GLN A 52 -0.50 -7.44 11.16
CA GLN A 52 -1.88 -7.85 11.46
C GLN A 52 -2.83 -6.64 11.56
N ALA A 53 -2.38 -5.55 12.17
CA ALA A 53 -3.16 -4.31 12.23
C ALA A 53 -3.38 -3.72 10.83
N ALA A 54 -2.37 -3.73 9.97
CA ALA A 54 -2.49 -3.30 8.58
C ALA A 54 -3.47 -4.17 7.79
N ALA A 55 -3.42 -5.49 7.95
CA ALA A 55 -4.36 -6.42 7.31
C ALA A 55 -5.81 -6.18 7.78
N ARG A 56 -6.00 -5.84 9.03
CA ARG A 56 -7.31 -5.47 9.57
C ARG A 56 -7.85 -4.19 8.92
N GLU A 57 -7.03 -3.18 8.76
CA GLU A 57 -7.42 -1.95 8.05
C GLU A 57 -7.81 -2.24 6.59
N ALA A 58 -7.08 -3.12 5.91
CA ALA A 58 -7.42 -3.56 4.56
C ALA A 58 -8.81 -4.22 4.50
N ALA A 59 -9.15 -5.06 5.48
CA ALA A 59 -10.45 -5.70 5.57
C ALA A 59 -11.57 -4.67 5.85
N GLU A 60 -11.35 -3.77 6.80
CA GLU A 60 -12.36 -2.78 7.22
C GLU A 60 -12.61 -1.72 6.13
N GLU A 61 -11.56 -1.15 5.55
CA GLU A 61 -11.66 -0.06 4.58
C GLU A 61 -11.89 -0.53 3.14
N ALA A 62 -11.33 -1.67 2.76
CA ALA A 62 -11.34 -2.16 1.38
C ALA A 62 -12.01 -3.52 1.20
N GLY A 63 -12.36 -4.21 2.27
CA GLY A 63 -12.89 -5.58 2.18
C GLY A 63 -11.85 -6.59 1.69
N ALA A 64 -10.56 -6.24 1.73
CA ALA A 64 -9.48 -7.07 1.22
C ALA A 64 -9.08 -8.15 2.22
N ILE A 65 -9.05 -9.39 1.76
CA ILE A 65 -8.60 -10.56 2.50
C ILE A 65 -7.49 -11.22 1.69
N GLY A 66 -6.39 -11.55 2.36
CA GLY A 66 -5.24 -12.15 1.70
C GLY A 66 -4.09 -12.44 2.63
N THR A 67 -2.90 -12.52 2.06
CA THR A 67 -1.65 -12.81 2.78
C THR A 67 -0.81 -11.56 2.89
N ILE A 68 -0.55 -11.11 4.11
CA ILE A 68 0.31 -9.95 4.36
C ILE A 68 1.71 -10.39 4.80
N GLU A 69 2.73 -9.71 4.28
CA GLU A 69 4.10 -9.96 4.73
C GLU A 69 4.30 -9.48 6.17
N PRO A 70 5.04 -10.22 7.02
CA PRO A 70 5.21 -9.86 8.42
C PRO A 70 6.12 -8.64 8.65
N ARG A 71 6.96 -8.30 7.67
CA ARG A 71 7.89 -7.17 7.73
C ARG A 71 7.46 -6.07 6.77
N HIS A 72 7.54 -4.81 7.23
CA HIS A 72 7.33 -3.68 6.34
C HIS A 72 8.46 -3.59 5.30
N PHE A 73 8.11 -3.15 4.09
CA PHE A 73 9.09 -2.99 3.01
C PHE A 73 9.48 -1.53 2.79
N HIS A 74 8.73 -0.58 3.36
CA HIS A 74 8.95 0.84 3.18
C HIS A 74 8.34 1.64 4.33
N LEU A 75 8.91 2.82 4.59
CA LEU A 75 8.36 3.84 5.48
C LEU A 75 8.05 5.08 4.67
N TYR A 76 6.94 5.73 4.93
CA TYR A 76 6.62 7.00 4.27
C TYR A 76 5.97 7.99 5.22
N ILE A 77 6.05 9.28 4.88
CA ILE A 77 5.42 10.34 5.63
C ILE A 77 4.08 10.70 5.00
N HIS A 78 3.06 10.76 5.82
CA HIS A 78 1.72 11.13 5.43
C HIS A 78 1.22 12.29 6.27
N SER A 79 0.47 13.21 5.66
CA SER A 79 -0.15 14.32 6.37
C SER A 79 -1.67 14.19 6.38
N LYS A 80 -2.25 14.59 7.50
CA LYS A 80 -3.70 14.70 7.67
C LYS A 80 -4.02 16.10 8.19
N GLY A 81 -4.99 16.75 7.55
CA GLY A 81 -5.51 18.02 8.04
C GLY A 81 -6.11 17.87 9.43
N VAL A 82 -5.86 18.84 10.32
CA VAL A 82 -6.44 18.85 11.65
C VAL A 82 -7.39 20.04 11.77
N PHE A 83 -8.62 19.78 12.16
CA PHE A 83 -9.69 20.79 12.17
C PHE A 83 -9.55 21.82 13.30
N TRP A 84 -8.81 21.52 14.37
CA TRP A 84 -8.57 22.43 15.49
C TRP A 84 -7.50 23.50 15.22
N GLN A 85 -6.79 23.38 14.10
CA GLN A 85 -5.82 24.39 13.64
C GLN A 85 -6.09 24.69 12.16
N PRO A 86 -6.66 25.86 11.82
CA PRO A 86 -6.84 26.27 10.43
C PRO A 86 -5.50 26.22 9.66
N GLY A 87 -5.45 25.49 8.56
CA GLY A 87 -4.21 25.26 7.80
C GLY A 87 -3.19 24.35 8.48
N GLY A 88 -3.49 23.77 9.65
CA GLY A 88 -2.65 22.83 10.36
C GLY A 88 -2.71 21.43 9.76
N VAL A 89 -1.57 20.72 9.79
CA VAL A 89 -1.46 19.32 9.39
C VAL A 89 -0.77 18.54 10.49
N GLN A 90 -1.20 17.32 10.70
CA GLN A 90 -0.50 16.33 11.50
C GLN A 90 0.22 15.37 10.55
N GLU A 91 1.53 15.25 10.72
CA GLU A 91 2.31 14.26 10.00
C GLU A 91 2.38 12.95 10.78
N TYR A 92 2.41 11.84 10.02
CA TYR A 92 2.55 10.48 10.52
C TYR A 92 3.68 9.80 9.79
N VAL A 93 4.40 8.91 10.47
CA VAL A 93 5.23 7.90 9.81
C VAL A 93 4.38 6.65 9.62
N ILE A 94 4.39 6.12 8.40
CA ILE A 94 3.58 4.97 8.03
C ILE A 94 4.48 3.79 7.69
N LYS A 95 4.28 2.66 8.36
CA LYS A 95 4.87 1.37 7.96
C LYS A 95 4.01 0.73 6.88
N ALA A 96 4.59 0.52 5.71
CA ALA A 96 3.92 -0.09 4.56
C ALA A 96 4.24 -1.58 4.47
N PHE A 97 3.19 -2.41 4.44
CA PHE A 97 3.27 -3.87 4.33
C PHE A 97 2.66 -4.34 3.02
N LEU A 98 3.36 -5.21 2.29
CA LEU A 98 2.81 -5.84 1.09
C LEU A 98 1.77 -6.88 1.47
N MET A 99 0.63 -6.84 0.81
CA MET A 99 -0.47 -7.78 1.01
C MET A 99 -1.01 -8.27 -0.33
N GLU A 100 -0.84 -9.56 -0.59
CA GLU A 100 -1.48 -10.20 -1.75
C GLU A 100 -2.94 -10.49 -1.44
N VAL A 101 -3.84 -9.90 -2.23
CA VAL A 101 -5.28 -10.03 -2.04
C VAL A 101 -5.79 -11.26 -2.76
N HIS A 102 -6.47 -12.13 -2.04
CA HIS A 102 -7.08 -13.36 -2.57
C HIS A 102 -8.58 -13.21 -2.78
N GLN A 103 -9.22 -12.34 -2.02
CA GLN A 103 -10.66 -12.14 -2.04
C GLN A 103 -11.02 -10.72 -1.64
N LEU A 104 -11.99 -10.13 -2.32
CA LEU A 104 -12.66 -8.91 -1.89
C LEU A 104 -14.03 -9.26 -1.31
N ARG A 105 -14.32 -8.72 -0.12
CA ARG A 105 -15.62 -8.73 0.50
C ARG A 105 -16.21 -7.32 0.46
N ARG A 106 -17.47 -7.18 0.85
CA ARG A 106 -18.04 -5.86 1.09
C ARG A 106 -17.28 -5.21 2.25
N PRO A 107 -16.69 -4.01 2.07
CA PRO A 107 -15.99 -3.34 3.16
C PRO A 107 -16.98 -2.85 4.22
N ASP A 108 -16.53 -2.77 5.47
CA ASP A 108 -17.32 -2.19 6.55
C ASP A 108 -17.59 -0.70 6.29
N GLU A 109 -16.59 -0.02 5.71
CA GLU A 109 -16.68 1.37 5.29
C GLU A 109 -17.00 1.48 3.78
N SER A 110 -18.25 1.30 3.39
CA SER A 110 -18.69 1.23 1.98
C SER A 110 -18.39 2.49 1.16
N GLN A 111 -18.28 3.66 1.80
CA GLN A 111 -17.99 4.93 1.16
C GLN A 111 -16.54 5.05 0.66
N ARG A 112 -15.65 4.15 1.05
CA ARG A 112 -14.24 4.16 0.66
C ARG A 112 -13.98 3.78 -0.78
N ARG A 113 -14.92 3.17 -1.47
CA ARG A 113 -14.87 2.81 -2.91
C ARG A 113 -13.58 2.12 -3.33
N PRO A 114 -13.21 0.97 -2.76
CA PRO A 114 -11.98 0.28 -3.12
C PRO A 114 -11.92 0.01 -4.63
N THR A 115 -10.81 0.39 -5.26
CA THR A 115 -10.66 0.32 -6.71
C THR A 115 -9.24 -0.14 -7.07
N TRP A 116 -9.14 -1.03 -8.05
CA TRP A 116 -7.88 -1.53 -8.58
C TRP A 116 -7.31 -0.59 -9.64
N PHE A 117 -6.02 -0.31 -9.53
CA PHE A 117 -5.28 0.50 -10.51
C PHE A 117 -3.95 -0.16 -10.84
N GLY A 118 -3.54 -0.10 -12.10
CA GLY A 118 -2.16 -0.41 -12.48
C GLY A 118 -1.18 0.56 -11.82
N PRO A 119 0.13 0.26 -11.79
CA PRO A 119 1.10 1.06 -11.06
C PRO A 119 1.14 2.52 -11.46
N GLU A 120 1.12 2.82 -12.75
CA GLU A 120 1.18 4.20 -13.25
C GLU A 120 -0.06 5.00 -12.86
N GLU A 121 -1.25 4.43 -13.05
CA GLU A 121 -2.49 5.08 -12.67
C GLU A 121 -2.62 5.24 -11.15
N ALA A 122 -2.17 4.25 -10.38
CA ALA A 122 -2.14 4.33 -8.91
C ALA A 122 -1.28 5.52 -8.45
N ARG A 123 -0.09 5.72 -9.05
CA ARG A 123 0.78 6.87 -8.76
C ARG A 123 0.06 8.19 -9.02
N LYS A 124 -0.58 8.32 -10.18
CA LYS A 124 -1.33 9.54 -10.56
C LYS A 124 -2.48 9.82 -9.58
N ARG A 125 -3.24 8.79 -9.22
CA ARG A 125 -4.36 8.92 -8.28
C ARG A 125 -3.90 9.33 -6.89
N LEU A 126 -2.83 8.74 -6.40
CA LEU A 126 -2.24 9.08 -5.09
C LEU A 126 -1.68 10.50 -5.04
N ALA A 127 -1.11 10.98 -6.13
CA ALA A 127 -0.52 12.32 -6.21
C ALA A 127 -1.57 13.43 -6.29
N LYS A 128 -2.74 13.14 -6.86
CA LYS A 128 -3.77 14.14 -7.13
C LYS A 128 -4.27 14.84 -5.87
N GLY A 129 -4.24 16.17 -5.89
CA GLY A 129 -4.76 16.99 -4.79
C GLY A 129 -3.85 17.08 -3.57
N ARG A 130 -2.58 16.70 -3.70
CA ARG A 130 -1.60 16.76 -2.61
C ARG A 130 -0.44 17.69 -2.93
N GLU A 131 0.19 18.23 -1.88
CA GLU A 131 1.47 18.90 -2.02
C GLU A 131 2.52 17.94 -2.57
N VAL A 132 3.45 18.45 -3.37
CA VAL A 132 4.47 17.65 -4.08
C VAL A 132 5.24 16.73 -3.13
N LYS A 133 5.65 17.20 -1.96
CA LYS A 133 6.40 16.37 -1.00
C LYS A 133 5.63 15.14 -0.53
N TYR A 134 4.33 15.25 -0.31
CA TYR A 134 3.49 14.11 0.13
C TYR A 134 3.09 13.22 -1.06
N ALA A 135 2.88 13.80 -2.23
CA ALA A 135 2.66 13.05 -3.45
C ALA A 135 3.86 12.14 -3.75
N ARG A 136 5.08 12.67 -3.65
CA ARG A 136 6.31 11.89 -3.85
C ARG A 136 6.48 10.75 -2.85
N GLU A 137 6.09 10.95 -1.60
CA GLU A 137 6.10 9.89 -0.58
C GLU A 137 5.21 8.71 -1.00
N LEU A 138 4.00 8.98 -1.47
CA LEU A 138 3.05 7.95 -1.90
C LEU A 138 3.49 7.27 -3.21
N GLU A 139 4.00 8.04 -4.17
CA GLU A 139 4.54 7.50 -5.41
C GLU A 139 5.72 6.55 -5.14
N ALA A 140 6.59 6.89 -4.19
CA ALA A 140 7.71 6.06 -3.79
C ALA A 140 7.25 4.71 -3.21
N VAL A 141 6.12 4.66 -2.51
CA VAL A 141 5.54 3.39 -2.03
C VAL A 141 5.23 2.46 -3.20
N ILE A 142 4.58 2.97 -4.25
CA ILE A 142 4.27 2.19 -5.45
C ILE A 142 5.56 1.71 -6.13
N ASP A 143 6.54 2.59 -6.32
CA ASP A 143 7.81 2.25 -6.97
C ASP A 143 8.56 1.15 -6.21
N ARG A 144 8.62 1.25 -4.89
CA ARG A 144 9.25 0.24 -4.03
C ARG A 144 8.49 -1.08 -4.05
N ALA A 145 7.16 -1.02 -4.04
CA ALA A 145 6.33 -2.22 -4.13
C ALA A 145 6.53 -2.94 -5.46
N VAL A 146 6.51 -2.23 -6.56
CA VAL A 146 6.75 -2.80 -7.90
C VAL A 146 8.14 -3.44 -7.96
N GLN A 147 9.17 -2.74 -7.50
CA GLN A 147 10.52 -3.28 -7.46
C GLN A 147 10.60 -4.58 -6.66
N ARG A 148 10.00 -4.60 -5.47
CA ARG A 148 9.97 -5.77 -4.59
C ARG A 148 9.24 -6.95 -5.24
N LEU A 149 8.12 -6.70 -5.90
CA LEU A 149 7.30 -7.73 -6.54
C LEU A 149 7.95 -8.28 -7.81
N HIS A 150 8.69 -7.49 -8.57
CA HIS A 150 9.47 -7.98 -9.70
C HIS A 150 10.60 -8.89 -9.25
N LEU A 151 11.35 -8.54 -8.21
CA LEU A 151 12.40 -9.38 -7.65
C LEU A 151 11.85 -10.73 -7.17
N SER A 152 10.69 -10.75 -6.53
CA SER A 152 10.02 -11.97 -6.09
C SER A 152 9.52 -12.81 -7.27
N GLY A 153 9.07 -12.18 -8.35
CA GLY A 153 8.58 -12.85 -9.57
C GLY A 153 9.67 -13.54 -10.38
N GLU A 154 10.87 -13.00 -10.41
CA GLU A 154 12.00 -13.61 -11.13
C GLU A 154 12.44 -14.94 -10.54
N PHE A 155 12.23 -15.15 -9.25
CA PHE A 155 12.50 -16.42 -8.58
C PHE A 155 11.43 -17.49 -8.85
N LEU A 156 10.26 -17.12 -9.34
CA LEU A 156 9.11 -18.00 -9.55
C LEU A 156 8.89 -18.37 -11.03
N LEU A 157 9.65 -17.77 -11.96
CA LEU A 157 9.59 -18.17 -13.38
C LEU A 157 10.29 -19.52 -13.54
N PRO A 158 9.62 -20.54 -14.12
CA PRO A 158 10.29 -21.79 -14.47
C PRO A 158 11.43 -21.47 -15.45
N LYS A 159 12.61 -22.01 -15.18
CA LYS A 159 13.73 -21.92 -16.13
C LYS A 159 13.26 -22.45 -17.48
N PRO A 160 13.56 -21.77 -18.60
CA PRO A 160 13.21 -22.30 -19.90
C PRO A 160 13.84 -23.69 -20.06
N SER A 161 13.02 -24.69 -20.29
CA SER A 161 13.49 -26.02 -20.63
C SER A 161 14.13 -25.93 -22.01
N PHE A 162 15.45 -25.99 -22.09
CA PHE A 162 16.13 -26.21 -23.35
C PHE A 162 15.81 -27.63 -23.80
N SER A 163 14.86 -27.76 -24.70
CA SER A 163 14.68 -28.97 -25.45
C SER A 163 15.88 -29.15 -26.41
N THR A 164 16.79 -30.05 -26.06
CA THR A 164 17.80 -30.51 -26.99
C THR A 164 17.08 -31.31 -28.06
N ALA A 165 16.81 -30.68 -29.18
CA ALA A 165 16.45 -31.40 -30.38
C ALA A 165 17.65 -32.31 -30.78
N ARG A 166 17.53 -33.62 -30.55
CA ARG A 166 18.43 -34.58 -31.12
C ARG A 166 18.13 -34.61 -32.64
N SER A 167 19.06 -34.11 -33.43
CA SER A 167 19.10 -34.40 -34.85
C SER A 167 19.38 -35.86 -35.00
N ALA A 168 18.42 -36.63 -35.55
CA ALA A 168 18.64 -37.96 -36.07
C ALA A 168 19.21 -37.81 -37.48
N SER A 169 20.36 -38.43 -37.70
CA SER A 169 20.99 -38.68 -39.01
C SER A 169 20.28 -39.80 -39.69
#